data_14d1610e88cc2f8faa7dc539a31de57f
#
_entry.id   14d1610e88cc2f8faa7dc539a31de57f
#
_cell.length_a   1.000
_cell.length_b   1.000
_cell.length_c   1.000
_cell.angle_alpha   90.00
_cell.angle_beta   90.00
_cell.angle_gamma   90.00
#
_symmetry.space_group_name_H-M   'P 1'
#
loop_
_entity.id
_entity.type
_entity.pdbx_description
1 polymer ?
#
loop_
_entity_poly.entity_id
_entity_poly.type
_entity_poly.pdbx_seq_one_letter_code
_entity_poly.pdbx_strand_id
1 'polypeptide(L)'
;VLNSDNIEIVVKKLTVHGIKVRLLGFLKSVFFQFYKGSFELYAVENGIQGSPIHVSPSTHNYYLSHGPTQRFWKFEYECDAREVQNLWFKVKFDTAELKTSYYFMPLVPINAELTEYIKDWVKIIYHENQWYFSEVEEKKPEKEIWLYYDCSGVAIDNGLKQFCHDITMSDGVDRHYVLTDKKQNKFIPPKANTVIFGSKKHVELLLQASKIITAFIENNNVFPFPEKEYSRYANQMHFETIYLQHGVLHIDMPWKYSTEKIIADKIVVACDVDYRLFRKNGFAKTDLWKVGLPRFDELHKANKSDKQRILYAPSWRSYLVGENVNGDWKALDKKFLSSRYYMETKAFLESDVLYKMLEKQECMLDVKVHPIFQKYADNFIGSNDRIYLKSSINEEDYSLMITDFSSYMFDFLYLGTAIFSFIPDYQEFKCGMNGYRNVDFMTKIDEEEIAKTSDEIINKIEKFFMTGKGMLYDVHFWKNDICNSTELIYQKMTNQPCEH
;
A
#
# COMPACT_ATOMS: atom_id res chain seq x y z
N VAL A 1 10.73 -39.56 0.60
CA VAL A 1 9.38 -40.09 0.79
C VAL A 1 8.47 -38.91 1.06
N LEU A 2 7.56 -38.61 0.12
CA LEU A 2 6.50 -37.63 0.34
C LEU A 2 5.56 -38.21 1.40
N ASN A 3 5.49 -37.58 2.55
CA ASN A 3 4.56 -37.90 3.61
C ASN A 3 3.49 -36.80 3.67
N SER A 4 2.24 -37.17 4.00
CA SER A 4 1.10 -36.24 4.18
C SER A 4 1.43 -35.04 5.08
N ASP A 5 2.31 -35.22 6.04
CA ASP A 5 2.69 -34.22 7.04
C ASP A 5 3.58 -33.10 6.48
N ASN A 6 4.00 -33.19 5.21
CA ASN A 6 4.99 -32.30 4.62
C ASN A 6 4.44 -31.34 3.56
N ILE A 7 3.15 -31.47 3.23
CA ILE A 7 2.49 -30.61 2.22
C ILE A 7 1.25 -30.01 2.83
N GLU A 8 1.18 -28.70 2.76
CA GLU A 8 0.04 -27.92 3.24
C GLU A 8 -0.67 -27.25 2.07
N ILE A 9 -1.98 -27.36 2.03
CA ILE A 9 -2.84 -26.53 1.19
C ILE A 9 -3.35 -25.42 2.09
N VAL A 10 -2.93 -24.19 1.78
CA VAL A 10 -3.24 -23.02 2.62
C VAL A 10 -4.13 -22.08 1.83
N VAL A 11 -5.38 -21.90 2.25
CA VAL A 11 -6.24 -20.82 1.74
C VAL A 11 -5.93 -19.56 2.53
N LYS A 12 -5.39 -18.55 1.86
CA LYS A 12 -4.92 -17.30 2.45
C LYS A 12 -5.94 -16.19 2.43
N LYS A 13 -6.79 -16.18 1.44
CA LYS A 13 -7.82 -15.16 1.28
C LYS A 13 -9.11 -15.81 0.78
N LEU A 14 -10.19 -15.41 1.39
CA LEU A 14 -11.53 -15.74 0.95
C LEU A 14 -12.28 -14.41 0.76
N THR A 15 -12.86 -14.22 -0.41
CA THR A 15 -13.70 -13.06 -0.71
C THR A 15 -15.08 -13.54 -1.15
N VAL A 16 -16.09 -12.78 -0.79
CA VAL A 16 -17.48 -13.05 -1.18
C VAL A 16 -17.99 -11.83 -1.95
N HIS A 17 -18.62 -12.10 -3.08
CA HIS A 17 -19.29 -11.10 -3.90
C HIS A 17 -20.69 -11.61 -4.22
N GLY A 18 -21.69 -11.12 -3.50
CA GLY A 18 -23.03 -11.70 -3.51
C GLY A 18 -22.99 -13.13 -2.98
N ILE A 19 -23.27 -14.09 -3.85
CA ILE A 19 -23.24 -15.53 -3.53
C ILE A 19 -21.98 -16.25 -4.02
N LYS A 20 -21.11 -15.56 -4.75
CA LYS A 20 -19.86 -16.15 -5.23
C LYS A 20 -18.76 -16.04 -4.20
N VAL A 21 -18.18 -17.18 -3.89
CA VAL A 21 -17.03 -17.30 -2.98
C VAL A 21 -15.79 -17.56 -3.79
N ARG A 22 -14.79 -16.70 -3.64
CA ARG A 22 -13.48 -16.82 -4.27
C ARG A 22 -12.41 -17.06 -3.23
N LEU A 23 -11.62 -18.10 -3.46
CA LEU A 23 -10.53 -18.53 -2.61
C LEU A 23 -9.20 -18.33 -3.32
N LEU A 24 -8.23 -17.72 -2.63
CA LEU A 24 -6.85 -17.65 -3.04
C LEU A 24 -6.04 -18.54 -2.10
N GLY A 25 -5.35 -19.51 -2.66
CA GLY A 25 -4.59 -20.45 -1.87
C GLY A 25 -3.20 -20.74 -2.40
N PHE A 26 -2.46 -21.47 -1.59
CA PHE A 26 -1.11 -21.92 -1.89
C PHE A 26 -0.89 -23.35 -1.46
N LEU A 27 -0.15 -24.07 -2.29
CA LEU A 27 0.49 -25.32 -1.89
C LEU A 27 1.87 -24.96 -1.33
N LYS A 28 2.12 -25.37 -0.11
CA LYS A 28 3.35 -25.08 0.64
C LYS A 28 4.01 -26.37 1.07
N SER A 29 5.29 -26.52 0.78
CA SER A 29 6.12 -27.61 1.32
C SER A 29 7.58 -27.29 1.20
N VAL A 30 8.35 -27.69 2.18
CA VAL A 30 9.83 -27.71 2.12
C VAL A 30 10.31 -28.61 0.97
N PHE A 31 9.56 -29.64 0.61
CA PHE A 31 9.91 -30.60 -0.43
C PHE A 31 9.66 -30.12 -1.85
N PHE A 32 8.82 -29.12 -2.10
CA PHE A 32 8.61 -28.59 -3.45
C PHE A 32 9.86 -27.98 -4.08
N GLN A 33 10.85 -27.64 -3.28
CA GLN A 33 12.16 -27.21 -3.79
C GLN A 33 12.89 -28.34 -4.52
N PHE A 34 12.63 -29.59 -4.15
CA PHE A 34 13.34 -30.78 -4.63
C PHE A 34 12.45 -31.71 -5.46
N TYR A 35 11.14 -31.49 -5.45
CA TYR A 35 10.20 -32.34 -6.19
C TYR A 35 10.24 -32.03 -7.68
N LYS A 36 10.55 -33.04 -8.49
CA LYS A 36 10.62 -32.96 -9.97
C LYS A 36 9.44 -33.66 -10.66
N GLY A 37 8.53 -34.28 -9.90
CA GLY A 37 7.36 -34.96 -10.43
C GLY A 37 6.21 -34.00 -10.75
N SER A 38 5.16 -34.52 -11.38
CA SER A 38 3.92 -33.82 -11.61
C SER A 38 2.95 -33.97 -10.42
N PHE A 39 2.12 -32.96 -10.21
CA PHE A 39 1.01 -33.05 -9.26
C PHE A 39 -0.18 -32.28 -9.84
N GLU A 40 -1.36 -32.64 -9.35
CA GLU A 40 -2.62 -32.00 -9.72
C GLU A 40 -3.36 -31.58 -8.46
N LEU A 41 -3.96 -30.38 -8.48
CA LEU A 41 -4.82 -29.87 -7.42
C LEU A 41 -6.27 -29.98 -7.86
N TYR A 42 -7.13 -30.44 -6.98
CA TYR A 42 -8.55 -30.57 -7.22
C TYR A 42 -9.36 -29.89 -6.11
N ALA A 43 -10.47 -29.25 -6.49
CA ALA A 43 -11.56 -28.98 -5.56
C ALA A 43 -12.47 -30.19 -5.49
N VAL A 44 -12.94 -30.50 -4.31
CA VAL A 44 -14.01 -31.50 -4.11
C VAL A 44 -15.21 -30.76 -3.53
N GLU A 45 -16.24 -30.66 -4.34
CA GLU A 45 -17.49 -29.97 -4.03
C GLU A 45 -18.58 -31.00 -3.73
N ASN A 46 -19.20 -30.89 -2.57
CA ASN A 46 -20.27 -31.79 -2.15
C ASN A 46 -19.89 -33.30 -2.28
N GLY A 47 -18.60 -33.60 -2.08
CA GLY A 47 -18.04 -34.93 -2.23
C GLY A 47 -17.68 -35.34 -3.67
N ILE A 48 -17.90 -34.49 -4.67
CA ILE A 48 -17.60 -34.76 -6.08
C ILE A 48 -16.32 -34.01 -6.46
N GLN A 49 -15.33 -34.72 -6.98
CA GLN A 49 -14.09 -34.14 -7.49
C GLN A 49 -14.34 -33.47 -8.84
N GLY A 50 -13.95 -32.18 -8.92
CA GLY A 50 -13.99 -31.40 -10.16
C GLY A 50 -12.77 -31.64 -11.07
N SER A 51 -12.63 -30.79 -12.06
CA SER A 51 -11.45 -30.76 -12.94
C SER A 51 -10.21 -30.24 -12.19
N PRO A 52 -8.99 -30.55 -12.69
CA PRO A 52 -7.77 -30.02 -12.09
C PRO A 52 -7.76 -28.49 -12.09
N ILE A 53 -7.41 -27.91 -10.95
CA ILE A 53 -7.25 -26.47 -10.78
C ILE A 53 -5.87 -26.06 -11.29
N HIS A 54 -5.81 -24.98 -12.06
CA HIS A 54 -4.54 -24.42 -12.52
C HIS A 54 -3.72 -23.90 -11.33
N VAL A 55 -2.49 -24.37 -11.22
CA VAL A 55 -1.50 -23.90 -10.24
C VAL A 55 -0.34 -23.25 -10.93
N SER A 56 0.14 -22.12 -10.40
CA SER A 56 1.29 -21.39 -10.93
C SER A 56 2.39 -21.27 -9.89
N PRO A 57 3.68 -21.44 -10.30
CA PRO A 57 4.77 -21.25 -9.37
C PRO A 57 4.83 -19.80 -8.88
N SER A 58 5.04 -19.63 -7.58
CA SER A 58 5.28 -18.33 -6.97
C SER A 58 6.63 -18.37 -6.26
N THR A 59 7.50 -17.42 -6.58
CA THR A 59 8.86 -17.33 -6.03
C THR A 59 8.96 -16.33 -4.88
N HIS A 60 7.83 -15.80 -4.42
CA HIS A 60 7.83 -14.80 -3.36
C HIS A 60 8.11 -15.40 -1.99
N ASN A 61 8.96 -14.73 -1.22
CA ASN A 61 9.19 -15.07 0.18
C ASN A 61 8.17 -14.33 1.04
N TYR A 62 7.09 -15.00 1.39
CA TYR A 62 5.97 -14.40 2.12
C TYR A 62 6.19 -14.24 3.62
N TYR A 63 7.21 -14.87 4.18
CA TYR A 63 7.37 -14.93 5.63
C TYR A 63 8.49 -14.08 6.21
N LEU A 64 9.55 -13.86 5.43
CA LEU A 64 10.71 -13.11 5.92
C LEU A 64 11.27 -12.24 4.81
N SER A 65 11.43 -10.97 5.06
CA SER A 65 12.13 -10.05 4.15
C SER A 65 13.58 -10.46 3.88
N HIS A 66 14.13 -11.38 4.68
CA HIS A 66 15.52 -11.83 4.65
C HIS A 66 15.69 -13.36 4.70
N GLY A 67 14.61 -14.14 4.61
CA GLY A 67 14.69 -15.62 4.63
C GLY A 67 15.01 -16.22 3.25
N PRO A 68 15.31 -17.53 3.17
CA PRO A 68 15.51 -18.22 1.91
C PRO A 68 14.24 -18.17 1.06
N THR A 69 14.41 -18.04 -0.25
CA THR A 69 13.29 -18.07 -1.20
C THR A 69 12.68 -19.47 -1.20
N GLN A 70 11.43 -19.58 -0.77
CA GLN A 70 10.67 -20.83 -0.85
C GLN A 70 9.81 -20.82 -2.12
N ARG A 71 9.69 -21.96 -2.78
CA ARG A 71 8.77 -22.13 -3.90
C ARG A 71 7.41 -22.49 -3.35
N PHE A 72 6.41 -21.71 -3.74
CA PHE A 72 5.00 -21.97 -3.51
C PHE A 72 4.30 -22.15 -4.84
N TRP A 73 3.17 -22.85 -4.82
CA TRP A 73 2.29 -22.98 -5.94
C TRP A 73 0.98 -22.28 -5.62
N LYS A 74 0.70 -21.21 -6.33
CA LYS A 74 -0.50 -20.39 -6.15
C LYS A 74 -1.65 -20.98 -6.93
N PHE A 75 -2.85 -20.96 -6.35
CA PHE A 75 -4.09 -21.26 -7.04
C PHE A 75 -5.19 -20.27 -6.68
N GLU A 76 -6.18 -20.15 -7.57
CA GLU A 76 -7.41 -19.42 -7.36
C GLU A 76 -8.58 -20.36 -7.66
N TYR A 77 -9.61 -20.25 -6.84
CA TYR A 77 -10.81 -21.05 -7.01
C TYR A 77 -12.06 -20.21 -6.71
N GLU A 78 -13.12 -20.34 -7.50
CA GLU A 78 -14.38 -19.65 -7.32
C GLU A 78 -15.54 -20.65 -7.38
N CYS A 79 -16.48 -20.54 -6.45
CA CYS A 79 -17.69 -21.34 -6.44
C CYS A 79 -18.92 -20.48 -6.08
N ASP A 80 -20.10 -21.00 -6.38
CA ASP A 80 -21.38 -20.43 -5.96
C ASP A 80 -21.82 -21.10 -4.65
N ALA A 81 -22.02 -20.32 -3.60
CA ALA A 81 -22.38 -20.83 -2.27
C ALA A 81 -23.74 -21.50 -2.19
N ARG A 82 -24.62 -21.30 -3.18
CA ARG A 82 -25.91 -22.03 -3.28
C ARG A 82 -25.74 -23.45 -3.83
N GLU A 83 -24.77 -23.63 -4.73
CA GLU A 83 -24.50 -24.91 -5.38
C GLU A 83 -23.51 -25.75 -4.58
N VAL A 84 -22.52 -25.10 -3.97
CA VAL A 84 -21.45 -25.74 -3.21
C VAL A 84 -21.69 -25.57 -1.72
N GLN A 85 -22.23 -26.57 -1.07
CA GLN A 85 -22.46 -26.55 0.38
C GLN A 85 -21.25 -27.01 1.19
N ASN A 86 -20.39 -27.83 0.57
CA ASN A 86 -19.17 -28.36 1.18
C ASN A 86 -18.02 -28.32 0.17
N LEU A 87 -16.88 -27.82 0.58
CA LEU A 87 -15.68 -27.69 -0.25
C LEU A 87 -14.44 -28.08 0.53
N TRP A 88 -13.59 -28.90 -0.10
CA TRP A 88 -12.22 -29.14 0.36
C TRP A 88 -11.30 -29.35 -0.84
N PHE A 89 -9.99 -29.28 -0.60
CA PHE A 89 -9.00 -29.45 -1.65
C PHE A 89 -8.21 -30.74 -1.51
N LYS A 90 -7.87 -31.32 -2.66
CA LYS A 90 -7.12 -32.57 -2.77
C LYS A 90 -5.93 -32.35 -3.70
N VAL A 91 -4.74 -32.76 -3.26
CA VAL A 91 -3.56 -32.83 -4.11
C VAL A 91 -3.27 -34.28 -4.47
N LYS A 92 -3.11 -34.54 -5.75
CA LYS A 92 -2.74 -35.85 -6.27
C LYS A 92 -1.32 -35.78 -6.82
N PHE A 93 -0.46 -36.63 -6.34
CA PHE A 93 0.88 -36.88 -6.84
C PHE A 93 0.91 -38.21 -7.60
N ASP A 94 1.97 -38.44 -8.39
CA ASP A 94 2.12 -39.69 -9.12
C ASP A 94 2.03 -40.94 -8.22
N THR A 95 2.36 -40.81 -6.93
CA THR A 95 2.45 -41.92 -5.96
C THR A 95 1.56 -41.80 -4.73
N ALA A 96 0.88 -40.68 -4.50
CA ALA A 96 0.09 -40.44 -3.29
C ALA A 96 -1.00 -39.36 -3.49
N GLU A 97 -2.09 -39.50 -2.74
CA GLU A 97 -3.14 -38.49 -2.63
C GLU A 97 -3.15 -37.87 -1.23
N LEU A 98 -3.26 -36.56 -1.15
CA LEU A 98 -3.35 -35.82 0.11
C LEU A 98 -4.64 -35.04 0.19
N LYS A 99 -5.33 -35.19 1.32
CA LYS A 99 -6.55 -34.43 1.65
C LYS A 99 -6.22 -33.49 2.78
N THR A 100 -5.85 -32.24 2.47
CA THR A 100 -5.68 -31.19 3.49
C THR A 100 -6.01 -29.83 2.93
N SER A 101 -6.77 -29.04 3.68
CA SER A 101 -6.93 -27.62 3.45
C SER A 101 -6.79 -26.89 4.77
N TYR A 102 -5.97 -25.85 4.80
CA TYR A 102 -5.82 -24.97 5.94
C TYR A 102 -6.30 -23.58 5.57
N TYR A 103 -7.07 -23.00 6.46
CA TYR A 103 -7.50 -21.62 6.31
C TYR A 103 -6.68 -20.72 7.20
N PHE A 104 -6.06 -19.74 6.58
CA PHE A 104 -5.38 -18.66 7.27
C PHE A 104 -5.92 -17.33 6.77
N MET A 105 -6.74 -16.69 7.57
CA MET A 105 -6.99 -15.25 7.41
C MET A 105 -6.03 -14.49 8.34
N PRO A 106 -5.52 -13.30 7.92
CA PRO A 106 -4.75 -12.44 8.81
C PRO A 106 -5.49 -12.08 10.11
N LEU A 107 -6.79 -12.22 10.13
CA LEU A 107 -7.67 -11.95 11.28
C LEU A 107 -8.04 -13.17 12.12
N VAL A 108 -7.68 -14.40 11.68
CA VAL A 108 -8.09 -15.62 12.38
C VAL A 108 -6.90 -16.54 12.55
N PRO A 109 -6.55 -16.94 13.78
CA PRO A 109 -5.48 -17.92 14.01
C PRO A 109 -5.79 -19.28 13.37
N ILE A 110 -4.74 -19.95 12.87
CA ILE A 110 -4.81 -21.24 12.18
C ILE A 110 -5.42 -22.39 13.04
N ASN A 111 -5.44 -22.23 14.35
CA ASN A 111 -5.79 -23.29 15.30
C ASN A 111 -7.24 -23.22 15.79
N ALA A 112 -8.13 -22.47 15.14
CA ALA A 112 -9.54 -22.50 15.51
C ALA A 112 -10.17 -23.82 15.04
N GLU A 113 -10.67 -24.63 15.98
CA GLU A 113 -11.37 -25.88 15.67
C GLU A 113 -12.61 -25.63 14.82
N LEU A 114 -13.26 -24.49 15.01
CA LEU A 114 -14.41 -24.02 14.24
C LEU A 114 -14.30 -22.53 14.02
N THR A 115 -14.34 -22.10 12.76
CA THR A 115 -14.45 -20.68 12.39
C THR A 115 -15.74 -20.47 11.62
N GLU A 116 -16.60 -19.60 12.17
CA GLU A 116 -17.86 -19.20 11.55
C GLU A 116 -17.86 -17.69 11.31
N TYR A 117 -18.26 -17.27 10.11
CA TYR A 117 -18.50 -15.86 9.81
C TYR A 117 -19.51 -15.71 8.67
N ILE A 118 -20.13 -14.55 8.60
CA ILE A 118 -21.08 -14.19 7.56
C ILE A 118 -20.46 -13.03 6.78
N LYS A 119 -20.46 -13.15 5.46
CA LYS A 119 -20.06 -12.06 4.56
C LYS A 119 -21.04 -12.02 3.38
N ASP A 120 -21.59 -10.85 3.12
CA ASP A 120 -22.69 -10.65 2.19
C ASP A 120 -23.87 -11.59 2.50
N TRP A 121 -24.23 -12.43 1.55
CA TRP A 121 -25.34 -13.38 1.65
C TRP A 121 -24.90 -14.79 2.08
N VAL A 122 -23.64 -14.97 2.45
CA VAL A 122 -23.07 -16.28 2.68
C VAL A 122 -22.58 -16.43 4.12
N LYS A 123 -23.13 -17.39 4.82
CA LYS A 123 -22.56 -17.94 6.04
C LYS A 123 -21.48 -18.94 5.68
N ILE A 124 -20.30 -18.77 6.22
CA ILE A 124 -19.13 -19.58 5.96
C ILE A 124 -18.69 -20.22 7.26
N ILE A 125 -18.54 -21.53 7.25
CA ILE A 125 -18.02 -22.30 8.37
C ILE A 125 -16.79 -23.07 7.86
N TYR A 126 -15.68 -22.97 8.61
CA TYR A 126 -14.52 -23.82 8.39
C TYR A 126 -14.37 -24.78 9.56
N HIS A 127 -14.45 -26.07 9.30
CA HIS A 127 -14.36 -27.12 10.30
C HIS A 127 -13.75 -28.38 9.68
N GLU A 128 -12.85 -29.08 10.42
CA GLU A 128 -12.22 -30.32 9.98
C GLU A 128 -11.60 -30.26 8.58
N ASN A 129 -10.89 -29.18 8.27
CA ASN A 129 -10.26 -28.96 6.97
C ASN A 129 -11.25 -28.87 5.79
N GLN A 130 -12.49 -28.51 6.05
CA GLN A 130 -13.53 -28.32 5.05
C GLN A 130 -14.22 -26.97 5.24
N TRP A 131 -14.70 -26.44 4.12
CA TRP A 131 -15.53 -25.26 4.05
C TRP A 131 -16.97 -25.65 3.90
N TYR A 132 -17.84 -25.02 4.66
CA TYR A 132 -19.28 -25.15 4.53
C TYR A 132 -19.85 -23.79 4.21
N PHE A 133 -20.69 -23.74 3.19
CA PHE A 133 -21.36 -22.53 2.76
C PHE A 133 -22.86 -22.70 2.90
N SER A 134 -23.55 -21.66 3.32
CA SER A 134 -25.01 -21.60 3.32
C SER A 134 -25.45 -20.16 3.05
N GLU A 135 -26.53 -20.02 2.29
CA GLU A 135 -27.16 -18.73 2.10
C GLU A 135 -27.83 -18.28 3.41
N VAL A 136 -27.73 -17.01 3.71
CA VAL A 136 -28.41 -16.39 4.85
C VAL A 136 -29.30 -15.26 4.38
N GLU A 137 -30.47 -15.11 5.04
CA GLU A 137 -31.28 -13.93 4.81
C GLU A 137 -30.52 -12.68 5.28
N GLU A 138 -30.46 -11.67 4.41
CA GLU A 138 -29.82 -10.40 4.72
C GLU A 138 -30.57 -9.72 5.86
N LYS A 139 -29.95 -9.61 7.01
CA LYS A 139 -30.27 -8.54 7.95
C LYS A 139 -29.48 -7.31 7.52
N LYS A 140 -30.06 -6.48 6.63
CA LYS A 140 -29.50 -5.15 6.40
C LYS A 140 -29.40 -4.47 7.74
N PRO A 141 -28.20 -3.97 8.12
CA PRO A 141 -28.10 -3.12 9.32
C PRO A 141 -29.09 -1.94 9.12
N GLU A 142 -29.76 -1.52 10.17
CA GLU A 142 -30.69 -0.38 10.12
C GLU A 142 -30.03 0.89 9.55
N LYS A 143 -28.72 0.97 9.65
CA LYS A 143 -27.89 2.05 9.14
C LYS A 143 -26.51 1.55 8.69
N GLU A 144 -26.10 1.89 7.49
CA GLU A 144 -24.73 1.64 7.03
C GLU A 144 -23.73 2.50 7.78
N ILE A 145 -22.63 1.91 8.25
CA ILE A 145 -21.56 2.60 8.98
C ILE A 145 -20.28 2.46 8.20
N TRP A 146 -19.65 3.60 7.85
CA TRP A 146 -18.36 3.65 7.17
C TRP A 146 -17.32 4.31 8.06
N LEU A 147 -16.15 3.66 8.19
CA LEU A 147 -15.04 4.17 8.99
C LEU A 147 -13.87 4.56 8.09
N TYR A 148 -13.35 5.77 8.32
CA TYR A 148 -12.24 6.33 7.54
C TYR A 148 -11.00 6.45 8.40
N TYR A 149 -9.85 6.02 7.84
CA TYR A 149 -8.58 5.97 8.56
C TYR A 149 -7.45 6.59 7.73
N ASP A 150 -6.57 7.27 8.46
CA ASP A 150 -5.22 7.57 8.00
C ASP A 150 -4.19 6.88 8.93
N CYS A 151 -2.90 7.27 8.88
CA CYS A 151 -1.89 6.67 9.75
C CYS A 151 -1.99 7.14 11.20
N SER A 152 -1.29 6.44 12.08
CA SER A 152 -1.08 6.90 13.46
C SER A 152 -0.30 8.21 13.49
N GLY A 153 -0.73 9.15 14.34
CA GLY A 153 -0.12 10.48 14.51
C GLY A 153 -0.94 11.62 13.91
N VAL A 154 -0.30 12.74 13.67
CA VAL A 154 -0.98 13.99 13.24
C VAL A 154 -1.19 14.09 11.74
N ALA A 155 -0.53 13.24 10.96
CA ALA A 155 -0.62 13.26 9.50
C ALA A 155 -2.05 13.01 9.01
N ILE A 156 -2.45 13.73 7.99
CA ILE A 156 -3.68 13.51 7.23
C ILE A 156 -3.33 13.07 5.82
N ASP A 157 -4.18 12.24 5.24
CA ASP A 157 -3.92 11.63 3.94
C ASP A 157 -5.23 11.41 3.15
N ASN A 158 -5.19 10.49 2.22
CA ASN A 158 -6.31 10.14 1.34
C ASN A 158 -7.57 9.73 2.10
N GLY A 159 -7.45 9.16 3.31
CA GLY A 159 -8.60 8.81 4.16
C GLY A 159 -9.42 10.03 4.55
N LEU A 160 -8.77 11.11 5.01
CA LEU A 160 -9.47 12.35 5.34
C LEU A 160 -10.03 13.03 4.08
N LYS A 161 -9.29 13.02 2.97
CA LYS A 161 -9.77 13.61 1.71
C LYS A 161 -11.06 12.94 1.24
N GLN A 162 -11.10 11.61 1.23
CA GLN A 162 -12.30 10.87 0.88
C GLN A 162 -13.43 11.11 1.87
N PHE A 163 -13.14 11.12 3.17
CA PHE A 163 -14.13 11.43 4.19
C PHE A 163 -14.78 12.80 4.00
N CYS A 164 -13.97 13.85 3.74
CA CYS A 164 -14.47 15.21 3.53
C CYS A 164 -15.42 15.31 2.31
N HIS A 165 -15.15 14.53 1.27
CA HIS A 165 -16.05 14.40 0.13
C HIS A 165 -17.34 13.69 0.53
N ASP A 166 -17.24 12.52 1.11
CA ASP A 166 -18.36 11.60 1.30
C ASP A 166 -19.37 12.08 2.37
N ILE A 167 -18.96 12.89 3.34
CA ILE A 167 -19.89 13.51 4.31
C ILE A 167 -20.81 14.55 3.68
N THR A 168 -20.55 14.99 2.45
CA THR A 168 -21.44 15.89 1.73
C THR A 168 -22.62 15.17 1.08
N MET A 169 -22.57 13.84 1.01
CA MET A 169 -23.58 13.00 0.39
C MET A 169 -24.79 12.78 1.29
N SER A 170 -26.00 12.82 0.68
CA SER A 170 -27.27 12.66 1.39
C SER A 170 -27.86 11.25 1.17
N ASP A 171 -27.09 10.22 1.50
CA ASP A 171 -27.42 8.80 1.24
C ASP A 171 -27.80 8.01 2.52
N GLY A 172 -27.82 8.67 3.68
CA GLY A 172 -28.17 8.06 4.97
C GLY A 172 -27.06 7.22 5.63
N VAL A 173 -25.88 7.15 5.01
CA VAL A 173 -24.72 6.43 5.58
C VAL A 173 -24.13 7.18 6.78
N ASP A 174 -23.86 6.46 7.85
CA ASP A 174 -23.21 7.00 9.05
C ASP A 174 -21.69 6.93 8.93
N ARG A 175 -21.06 8.06 8.65
CA ARG A 175 -19.63 8.16 8.39
C ARG A 175 -18.88 8.71 9.59
N HIS A 176 -17.80 8.02 9.95
CA HIS A 176 -16.93 8.44 11.05
C HIS A 176 -15.48 8.45 10.62
N TYR A 177 -14.77 9.55 10.92
CA TYR A 177 -13.33 9.58 10.81
C TYR A 177 -12.69 9.16 12.12
N VAL A 178 -11.74 8.20 12.04
CA VAL A 178 -11.06 7.64 13.21
C VAL A 178 -9.82 8.46 13.54
N LEU A 179 -9.85 9.15 14.69
CA LEU A 179 -8.76 10.00 15.16
C LEU A 179 -7.74 9.17 15.93
N THR A 180 -6.51 9.15 15.46
CA THR A 180 -5.36 8.54 16.16
C THR A 180 -4.63 9.54 17.07
N ASP A 181 -4.76 10.86 16.79
CA ASP A 181 -4.29 11.96 17.62
C ASP A 181 -5.37 13.06 17.66
N LYS A 182 -5.62 13.61 18.87
CA LYS A 182 -6.58 14.72 19.04
C LYS A 182 -6.22 15.96 18.22
N LYS A 183 -4.95 16.15 17.88
CA LYS A 183 -4.50 17.27 17.04
C LYS A 183 -5.02 17.20 15.60
N GLN A 184 -5.49 16.03 15.16
CA GLN A 184 -6.14 15.88 13.85
C GLN A 184 -7.48 16.62 13.78
N ASN A 185 -8.14 16.90 14.90
CA ASN A 185 -9.42 17.62 14.95
C ASN A 185 -9.41 18.96 14.20
N LYS A 186 -8.28 19.62 14.13
CA LYS A 186 -8.15 20.92 13.42
C LYS A 186 -8.38 20.79 11.89
N PHE A 187 -8.29 19.60 11.34
CA PHE A 187 -8.48 19.32 9.92
C PHE A 187 -9.88 18.77 9.60
N ILE A 188 -10.64 18.41 10.63
CA ILE A 188 -11.96 17.80 10.48
C ILE A 188 -13.00 18.89 10.21
N PRO A 189 -13.90 18.72 9.22
CA PRO A 189 -14.99 19.65 8.99
C PRO A 189 -15.89 19.80 10.22
N PRO A 190 -16.40 21.01 10.50
CA PRO A 190 -17.32 21.23 11.60
C PRO A 190 -18.54 20.31 11.54
N LYS A 191 -18.94 19.73 12.68
CA LYS A 191 -20.07 18.80 12.81
C LYS A 191 -19.89 17.42 12.17
N ALA A 192 -18.73 17.10 11.61
CA ALA A 192 -18.44 15.75 11.12
C ALA A 192 -18.26 14.78 12.30
N ASN A 193 -18.74 13.54 12.14
CA ASN A 193 -18.61 12.53 13.16
C ASN A 193 -17.16 12.02 13.25
N THR A 194 -16.64 11.98 14.47
CA THR A 194 -15.31 11.44 14.73
C THR A 194 -15.35 10.43 15.88
N VAL A 195 -14.37 9.53 15.90
CA VAL A 195 -14.18 8.58 16.99
C VAL A 195 -12.71 8.42 17.30
N ILE A 196 -12.35 8.30 18.58
CA ILE A 196 -10.96 8.11 19.01
C ILE A 196 -10.57 6.63 18.80
N PHE A 197 -9.45 6.40 18.11
CA PHE A 197 -8.87 5.07 17.93
C PHE A 197 -8.68 4.36 19.27
N GLY A 198 -9.08 3.10 19.36
CA GLY A 198 -8.98 2.28 20.57
C GLY A 198 -10.02 2.57 21.66
N SER A 199 -10.90 3.56 21.48
CA SER A 199 -11.99 3.78 22.41
C SER A 199 -13.05 2.66 22.32
N LYS A 200 -13.84 2.47 23.39
CA LYS A 200 -14.96 1.54 23.38
C LYS A 200 -15.91 1.80 22.20
N LYS A 201 -16.20 3.08 21.93
CA LYS A 201 -17.05 3.48 20.81
C LYS A 201 -16.44 3.12 19.45
N HIS A 202 -15.11 3.23 19.30
CA HIS A 202 -14.43 2.79 18.07
C HIS A 202 -14.61 1.30 17.84
N VAL A 203 -14.42 0.47 18.87
CA VAL A 203 -14.62 -0.99 18.76
C VAL A 203 -16.08 -1.32 18.41
N GLU A 204 -17.05 -0.67 19.06
CA GLU A 204 -18.47 -0.85 18.75
C GLU A 204 -18.80 -0.51 17.29
N LEU A 205 -18.29 0.62 16.78
CA LEU A 205 -18.49 1.02 15.38
C LEU A 205 -17.77 0.07 14.40
N LEU A 206 -16.55 -0.37 14.74
CA LEU A 206 -15.78 -1.29 13.91
C LEU A 206 -16.50 -2.62 13.71
N LEU A 207 -17.13 -3.17 14.77
CA LEU A 207 -17.87 -4.43 14.69
C LEU A 207 -19.20 -4.31 13.92
N GLN A 208 -19.70 -3.09 13.72
CA GLN A 208 -20.93 -2.81 12.99
C GLN A 208 -20.67 -2.19 11.60
N ALA A 209 -19.42 -1.87 11.31
CA ALA A 209 -19.07 -1.23 10.05
C ALA A 209 -19.39 -2.11 8.84
N SER A 210 -19.90 -1.51 7.78
CA SER A 210 -20.06 -2.14 6.47
C SER A 210 -18.83 -1.86 5.58
N LYS A 211 -18.14 -0.74 5.79
CA LYS A 211 -16.92 -0.41 5.04
C LYS A 211 -15.84 0.19 5.92
N ILE A 212 -14.60 -0.16 5.61
CA ILE A 212 -13.37 0.48 6.10
C ILE A 212 -12.64 1.10 4.92
N ILE A 213 -12.43 2.41 4.98
CA ILE A 213 -11.78 3.20 3.96
C ILE A 213 -10.46 3.73 4.55
N THR A 214 -9.33 3.28 4.05
CA THR A 214 -8.04 3.54 4.70
C THR A 214 -6.93 3.87 3.71
N ALA A 215 -6.09 4.85 4.07
CA ALA A 215 -4.84 5.14 3.35
C ALA A 215 -3.68 4.23 3.81
N PHE A 216 -3.80 3.55 4.94
CA PHE A 216 -2.78 2.68 5.52
C PHE A 216 -3.37 1.34 5.93
N ILE A 217 -2.93 0.28 5.28
CA ILE A 217 -3.54 -1.05 5.35
C ILE A 217 -2.94 -1.98 6.41
N GLU A 218 -1.92 -1.55 7.12
CA GLU A 218 -1.33 -2.33 8.21
C GLU A 218 -2.35 -2.52 9.35
N ASN A 219 -2.46 -3.74 9.86
CA ASN A 219 -3.47 -4.12 10.86
C ASN A 219 -3.52 -3.19 12.08
N ASN A 220 -2.36 -2.74 12.56
CA ASN A 220 -2.26 -1.84 13.71
C ASN A 220 -2.79 -0.42 13.44
N ASN A 221 -3.01 -0.04 12.20
CA ASN A 221 -3.65 1.24 11.84
C ASN A 221 -5.18 1.14 11.83
N VAL A 222 -5.73 -0.06 11.69
CA VAL A 222 -7.18 -0.31 11.59
C VAL A 222 -7.74 -0.94 12.86
N PHE A 223 -7.05 -1.96 13.41
CA PHE A 223 -7.57 -2.74 14.54
C PHE A 223 -6.98 -2.26 15.86
N PRO A 224 -7.86 -1.84 16.82
CA PRO A 224 -7.44 -1.30 18.11
C PRO A 224 -7.14 -2.38 19.17
N PHE A 225 -6.99 -3.63 18.78
CA PHE A 225 -6.74 -4.75 19.68
C PHE A 225 -5.56 -5.61 19.18
N PRO A 226 -4.91 -6.35 20.09
CA PRO A 226 -3.80 -7.23 19.73
C PRO A 226 -4.22 -8.33 18.74
N GLU A 227 -3.30 -8.73 17.86
CA GLU A 227 -3.53 -9.77 16.84
C GLU A 227 -4.08 -11.08 17.43
N LYS A 228 -3.65 -11.47 18.65
CA LYS A 228 -4.15 -12.65 19.36
C LYS A 228 -5.66 -12.60 19.68
N GLU A 229 -6.27 -11.41 19.64
CA GLU A 229 -7.69 -11.23 19.89
C GLU A 229 -8.53 -11.18 18.60
N TYR A 230 -7.89 -11.17 17.42
CA TYR A 230 -8.60 -11.05 16.15
C TYR A 230 -9.65 -12.16 15.94
N SER A 231 -9.32 -13.39 16.32
CA SER A 231 -10.26 -14.52 16.23
C SER A 231 -11.53 -14.32 17.07
N ARG A 232 -11.43 -13.60 18.18
CA ARG A 232 -12.58 -13.31 19.04
C ARG A 232 -13.61 -12.42 18.36
N TYR A 233 -13.17 -11.57 17.44
CA TYR A 233 -14.02 -10.59 16.77
C TYR A 233 -14.25 -10.91 15.29
N ALA A 234 -13.56 -11.90 14.74
CA ALA A 234 -13.57 -12.20 13.30
C ALA A 234 -14.97 -12.44 12.73
N ASN A 235 -15.82 -13.18 13.48
CA ASN A 235 -17.20 -13.48 13.07
C ASN A 235 -18.17 -12.30 13.27
N GLN A 236 -17.70 -11.18 13.79
CA GLN A 236 -18.47 -9.94 13.97
C GLN A 236 -18.03 -8.84 13.02
N MET A 237 -16.91 -9.04 12.27
CA MET A 237 -16.34 -8.09 11.34
C MET A 237 -16.73 -8.43 9.91
N HIS A 238 -17.72 -7.72 9.38
CA HIS A 238 -18.34 -8.01 8.07
C HIS A 238 -18.09 -6.91 7.03
N PHE A 239 -17.17 -5.99 7.29
CA PHE A 239 -16.89 -4.85 6.43
C PHE A 239 -16.12 -5.22 5.17
N GLU A 240 -16.36 -4.47 4.10
CA GLU A 240 -15.49 -4.38 2.94
C GLU A 240 -14.36 -3.39 3.20
N THR A 241 -13.12 -3.76 2.88
CA THR A 241 -11.96 -2.89 3.06
C THR A 241 -11.52 -2.25 1.76
N ILE A 242 -11.55 -0.93 1.69
CA ILE A 242 -11.11 -0.12 0.56
C ILE A 242 -9.76 0.52 0.91
N TYR A 243 -8.72 0.11 0.23
CA TYR A 243 -7.38 0.65 0.41
C TYR A 243 -7.11 1.78 -0.59
N LEU A 244 -7.02 3.01 -0.07
CA LEU A 244 -6.82 4.23 -0.87
C LEU A 244 -5.36 4.47 -1.24
N GLN A 245 -4.42 3.74 -0.65
CA GLN A 245 -2.98 3.97 -0.66
C GLN A 245 -2.56 5.30 0.02
N HIS A 246 -1.37 5.30 0.61
CA HIS A 246 -0.69 6.50 1.09
C HIS A 246 0.04 7.23 -0.05
N GLY A 247 0.58 6.49 -1.00
CA GLY A 247 1.31 6.97 -2.17
C GLY A 247 1.40 5.88 -3.22
N VAL A 248 1.71 6.26 -4.45
CA VAL A 248 1.82 5.32 -5.55
C VAL A 248 2.88 4.26 -5.23
N LEU A 249 2.45 3.01 -5.20
CA LEU A 249 3.36 1.89 -5.02
C LEU A 249 4.16 1.67 -6.30
N HIS A 250 5.46 1.94 -6.27
CA HIS A 250 6.34 1.83 -7.43
C HIS A 250 7.56 0.92 -7.22
N ILE A 251 7.73 0.42 -6.01
CA ILE A 251 8.78 -0.52 -5.64
C ILE A 251 8.14 -1.87 -5.35
N ASP A 252 8.69 -2.93 -5.93
CA ASP A 252 8.17 -4.28 -5.73
C ASP A 252 8.49 -4.79 -4.32
N MET A 253 7.46 -4.85 -3.49
CA MET A 253 7.53 -5.31 -2.10
C MET A 253 6.47 -6.38 -1.82
N PRO A 254 6.55 -7.57 -2.45
CA PRO A 254 5.52 -8.60 -2.31
C PRO A 254 5.37 -9.10 -0.86
N TRP A 255 6.46 -9.04 -0.07
CA TRP A 255 6.42 -9.38 1.35
C TRP A 255 5.59 -8.41 2.20
N LYS A 256 5.22 -7.24 1.66
CA LYS A 256 4.39 -6.24 2.32
C LYS A 256 3.04 -6.05 1.61
N TYR A 257 3.03 -6.04 0.28
CA TYR A 257 1.88 -5.65 -0.54
C TYR A 257 1.40 -6.77 -1.48
N SER A 258 1.33 -8.00 -1.00
CA SER A 258 0.69 -9.10 -1.73
C SER A 258 -0.67 -9.45 -1.14
N THR A 259 -1.45 -10.22 -1.88
CA THR A 259 -2.76 -10.70 -1.44
C THR A 259 -2.72 -11.50 -0.14
N GLU A 260 -1.56 -12.05 0.24
CA GLU A 260 -1.38 -12.78 1.49
C GLU A 260 -1.03 -11.88 2.68
N LYS A 261 -0.65 -10.62 2.40
CA LYS A 261 -0.13 -9.70 3.42
C LYS A 261 -1.12 -8.62 3.78
N ILE A 262 -1.87 -8.15 2.84
CA ILE A 262 -2.85 -7.10 3.09
C ILE A 262 -4.27 -7.59 2.90
N ILE A 263 -5.15 -7.14 3.78
CA ILE A 263 -6.58 -7.39 3.74
C ILE A 263 -7.21 -6.19 3.04
N ALA A 264 -7.26 -6.25 1.71
CA ALA A 264 -7.97 -5.24 0.94
C ALA A 264 -8.90 -5.96 -0.02
N ASP A 265 -10.18 -5.66 0.06
CA ASP A 265 -11.17 -6.14 -0.90
C ASP A 265 -11.08 -5.32 -2.19
N LYS A 266 -10.84 -4.02 -2.04
CA LYS A 266 -10.63 -3.08 -3.14
C LYS A 266 -9.41 -2.21 -2.91
N ILE A 267 -8.70 -1.91 -3.99
CA ILE A 267 -7.51 -1.05 -3.97
C ILE A 267 -7.68 0.04 -5.01
N VAL A 268 -7.58 1.27 -4.58
CA VAL A 268 -7.49 2.42 -5.47
C VAL A 268 -6.10 2.48 -6.08
N VAL A 269 -6.00 2.57 -7.39
CA VAL A 269 -4.74 2.72 -8.12
C VAL A 269 -4.73 4.02 -8.93
N ALA A 270 -3.59 4.69 -8.88
CA ALA A 270 -3.43 6.03 -9.44
C ALA A 270 -2.95 6.03 -10.90
N CYS A 271 -2.13 5.06 -11.26
CA CYS A 271 -1.47 5.01 -12.56
C CYS A 271 -1.16 3.57 -12.99
N ASP A 272 -0.58 3.42 -14.16
CA ASP A 272 -0.21 2.13 -14.71
C ASP A 272 0.90 1.42 -13.90
N VAL A 273 1.69 2.18 -13.14
CA VAL A 273 2.82 1.66 -12.34
C VAL A 273 2.30 0.84 -11.15
N ASP A 274 1.48 1.43 -10.28
CA ASP A 274 0.92 0.72 -9.12
C ASP A 274 -0.08 -0.36 -9.55
N TYR A 275 -0.84 -0.13 -10.63
CA TYR A 275 -1.70 -1.16 -11.20
C TYR A 275 -0.93 -2.43 -11.57
N ARG A 276 0.18 -2.29 -12.32
CA ARG A 276 1.01 -3.43 -12.72
C ARG A 276 1.60 -4.15 -11.51
N LEU A 277 2.02 -3.39 -10.48
CA LEU A 277 2.56 -3.96 -9.25
C LEU A 277 1.53 -4.77 -8.47
N PHE A 278 0.34 -4.22 -8.23
CA PHE A 278 -0.71 -4.97 -7.55
C PHE A 278 -1.14 -6.20 -8.36
N ARG A 279 -1.20 -6.10 -9.69
CA ARG A 279 -1.43 -7.27 -10.54
C ARG A 279 -0.35 -8.34 -10.39
N LYS A 280 0.93 -7.93 -10.38
CA LYS A 280 2.08 -8.82 -10.14
C LYS A 280 1.99 -9.49 -8.77
N ASN A 281 1.53 -8.77 -7.76
CA ASN A 281 1.41 -9.22 -6.38
C ASN A 281 0.11 -9.99 -6.08
N GLY A 282 -0.64 -10.37 -7.11
CA GLY A 282 -1.72 -11.35 -7.04
C GLY A 282 -3.13 -10.78 -7.01
N PHE A 283 -3.32 -9.46 -7.03
CA PHE A 283 -4.66 -8.87 -7.00
C PHE A 283 -5.38 -9.04 -8.35
N ALA A 284 -6.68 -9.34 -8.31
CA ALA A 284 -7.49 -9.45 -9.50
C ALA A 284 -7.77 -8.07 -10.12
N LYS A 285 -8.11 -8.03 -11.43
CA LYS A 285 -8.50 -6.77 -12.09
C LYS A 285 -9.72 -6.13 -11.43
N THR A 286 -10.66 -6.94 -10.98
CA THR A 286 -11.89 -6.53 -10.31
C THR A 286 -11.67 -5.89 -8.94
N ASP A 287 -10.52 -6.15 -8.32
CA ASP A 287 -10.15 -5.60 -7.02
C ASP A 287 -9.42 -4.25 -7.14
N LEU A 288 -9.02 -3.86 -8.35
CA LEU A 288 -8.25 -2.65 -8.61
C LEU A 288 -9.10 -1.57 -9.27
N TRP A 289 -9.29 -0.46 -8.58
CA TRP A 289 -10.05 0.69 -9.06
C TRP A 289 -9.13 1.75 -9.67
N LYS A 290 -9.21 1.93 -10.97
CA LYS A 290 -8.40 2.86 -11.76
C LYS A 290 -9.01 4.27 -11.72
N VAL A 291 -8.87 4.97 -10.61
CA VAL A 291 -9.61 6.22 -10.34
C VAL A 291 -8.74 7.37 -9.81
N GLY A 292 -7.45 7.17 -9.60
CA GLY A 292 -6.57 8.19 -9.01
C GLY A 292 -6.67 8.22 -7.49
N LEU A 293 -5.76 8.93 -6.84
CA LEU A 293 -5.76 9.10 -5.38
C LEU A 293 -6.65 10.28 -4.98
N PRO A 294 -7.38 10.20 -3.84
CA PRO A 294 -8.23 11.31 -3.37
C PRO A 294 -7.55 12.67 -3.34
N ARG A 295 -6.28 12.75 -2.92
CA ARG A 295 -5.55 14.02 -2.84
C ARG A 295 -5.22 14.63 -4.21
N PHE A 296 -5.27 13.86 -5.29
CA PHE A 296 -5.02 14.38 -6.64
C PHE A 296 -6.09 15.37 -7.11
N ASP A 297 -7.29 15.30 -6.53
CA ASP A 297 -8.36 16.25 -6.82
C ASP A 297 -7.99 17.70 -6.43
N GLU A 298 -7.09 17.87 -5.44
CA GLU A 298 -6.59 19.18 -5.02
C GLU A 298 -5.40 19.64 -5.87
N LEU A 299 -4.60 18.73 -6.40
CA LEU A 299 -3.37 19.03 -7.15
C LEU A 299 -3.63 19.57 -8.58
N HIS A 300 -4.83 19.50 -9.06
CA HIS A 300 -5.15 19.78 -10.48
C HIS A 300 -5.19 21.27 -10.86
N LYS A 301 -5.29 22.15 -9.90
CA LYS A 301 -5.64 23.57 -10.14
C LYS A 301 -4.44 24.49 -10.41
N ALA A 302 -3.24 23.96 -10.47
CA ALA A 302 -2.02 24.76 -10.53
C ALA A 302 -1.75 25.36 -11.92
N ASN A 303 -1.60 26.67 -11.97
CA ASN A 303 -1.07 27.38 -13.13
C ASN A 303 0.48 27.38 -13.05
N LYS A 304 1.17 26.83 -14.08
CA LYS A 304 2.59 26.47 -14.03
C LYS A 304 3.57 27.57 -14.42
N SER A 305 3.12 28.78 -14.81
CA SER A 305 3.94 29.68 -15.63
C SER A 305 5.02 30.50 -14.91
N ASP A 306 4.99 30.62 -13.56
CA ASP A 306 5.90 31.57 -12.88
C ASP A 306 6.67 30.98 -11.68
N LYS A 307 6.92 29.67 -11.68
CA LYS A 307 7.50 28.98 -10.53
C LYS A 307 9.02 29.11 -10.51
N GLN A 308 9.54 29.95 -9.62
CA GLN A 308 10.98 30.12 -9.38
C GLN A 308 11.43 29.36 -8.12
N ARG A 309 10.88 28.16 -7.92
CA ARG A 309 11.23 27.34 -6.76
C ARG A 309 11.56 25.90 -7.16
N ILE A 310 12.60 25.38 -6.53
CA ILE A 310 13.03 23.98 -6.62
C ILE A 310 12.80 23.33 -5.26
N LEU A 311 12.29 22.09 -5.25
CA LEU A 311 12.18 21.30 -4.04
C LEU A 311 13.25 20.21 -4.02
N TYR A 312 13.98 20.10 -2.92
CA TYR A 312 14.76 18.91 -2.59
C TYR A 312 14.08 18.15 -1.44
N ALA A 313 13.55 16.97 -1.70
CA ALA A 313 12.81 16.16 -0.73
C ALA A 313 13.25 14.69 -0.77
N PRO A 314 14.39 14.34 -0.14
CA PRO A 314 14.85 12.97 -0.06
C PRO A 314 14.05 12.15 0.95
N SER A 315 13.90 10.86 0.71
CA SER A 315 13.33 9.92 1.67
C SER A 315 14.34 9.50 2.74
N TRP A 316 13.85 8.83 3.76
CA TRP A 316 14.70 8.32 4.84
C TRP A 316 15.50 7.08 4.43
N ARG A 317 16.48 6.72 5.25
CA ARG A 317 17.35 5.56 5.08
C ARG A 317 17.20 4.64 6.29
N SER A 318 16.60 3.48 6.12
CA SER A 318 16.38 2.53 7.22
C SER A 318 17.69 2.07 7.86
N TYR A 319 18.75 1.92 7.08
CA TYR A 319 20.07 1.51 7.58
C TYR A 319 20.81 2.61 8.36
N LEU A 320 20.33 3.86 8.32
CA LEU A 320 20.89 5.00 9.08
C LEU A 320 20.11 5.31 10.36
N VAL A 321 19.12 4.49 10.69
CA VAL A 321 18.32 4.62 11.92
C VAL A 321 18.47 3.38 12.79
N GLY A 322 18.30 3.56 14.10
CA GLY A 322 18.28 2.47 15.09
C GLY A 322 16.91 1.84 15.23
N GLU A 323 16.69 1.20 16.37
CA GLU A 323 15.40 0.59 16.70
C GLU A 323 14.31 1.65 16.89
N ASN A 324 13.10 1.27 16.53
CA ASN A 324 11.92 2.06 16.83
C ASN A 324 11.51 1.84 18.29
N VAL A 325 11.57 2.89 19.09
CA VAL A 325 11.14 2.84 20.48
C VAL A 325 9.87 3.70 20.63
N ASN A 326 8.75 3.07 20.87
CA ASN A 326 7.44 3.73 21.04
C ASN A 326 7.00 4.63 19.86
N GLY A 327 7.32 4.21 18.64
CA GLY A 327 6.99 4.99 17.45
C GLY A 327 8.04 6.03 17.05
N ASP A 328 9.08 6.21 17.87
CA ASP A 328 10.17 7.15 17.61
C ASP A 328 11.42 6.44 17.07
N TRP A 329 11.78 6.77 15.84
CA TRP A 329 12.99 6.29 15.18
C TRP A 329 14.16 7.20 15.51
N LYS A 330 15.22 6.66 16.11
CA LYS A 330 16.43 7.43 16.40
C LYS A 330 17.48 7.21 15.32
N ALA A 331 17.93 8.28 14.70
CA ALA A 331 19.05 8.20 13.77
C ALA A 331 20.34 7.80 14.50
N LEU A 332 21.16 6.99 13.84
CA LEU A 332 22.48 6.57 14.31
C LEU A 332 23.51 7.64 13.97
N ASP A 333 23.74 8.60 14.88
CA ASP A 333 24.48 9.84 14.63
C ASP A 333 25.83 9.64 13.92
N LYS A 334 26.71 8.80 14.44
CA LYS A 334 28.00 8.53 13.80
C LYS A 334 27.87 7.96 12.39
N LYS A 335 26.97 7.00 12.22
CA LYS A 335 26.74 6.35 10.94
C LYS A 335 26.09 7.30 9.93
N PHE A 336 25.17 8.13 10.39
CA PHE A 336 24.51 9.14 9.56
C PHE A 336 25.52 10.17 9.04
N LEU A 337 26.27 10.82 9.94
CA LEU A 337 27.23 11.88 9.59
C LEU A 337 28.42 11.40 8.74
N SER A 338 28.75 10.10 8.79
CA SER A 338 29.78 9.49 7.94
C SER A 338 29.23 8.85 6.67
N SER A 339 27.91 8.86 6.45
CA SER A 339 27.29 8.25 5.28
C SER A 339 27.52 9.06 4.02
N ARG A 340 27.64 8.39 2.88
CA ARG A 340 27.69 9.03 1.58
C ARG A 340 26.43 9.86 1.32
N TYR A 341 25.27 9.38 1.76
CA TYR A 341 24.01 10.13 1.73
C TYR A 341 24.16 11.52 2.36
N TYR A 342 24.67 11.60 3.59
CA TYR A 342 24.85 12.88 4.29
C TYR A 342 25.91 13.76 3.62
N MET A 343 27.07 13.20 3.31
CA MET A 343 28.20 13.96 2.75
C MET A 343 27.87 14.60 1.40
N GLU A 344 27.29 13.85 0.48
CA GLU A 344 26.91 14.36 -0.84
C GLU A 344 25.74 15.34 -0.77
N THR A 345 24.74 15.08 0.10
CA THR A 345 23.65 16.03 0.33
C THR A 345 24.17 17.35 0.86
N LYS A 346 25.08 17.30 1.82
CA LYS A 346 25.72 18.51 2.38
C LYS A 346 26.54 19.23 1.33
N ALA A 347 27.38 18.54 0.58
CA ALA A 347 28.17 19.11 -0.51
C ALA A 347 27.30 19.79 -1.58
N PHE A 348 26.16 19.18 -1.92
CA PHE A 348 25.17 19.76 -2.84
C PHE A 348 24.60 21.08 -2.29
N LEU A 349 24.13 21.10 -1.04
CA LEU A 349 23.46 22.25 -0.45
C LEU A 349 24.41 23.38 -0.04
N GLU A 350 25.70 23.09 0.17
CA GLU A 350 26.74 24.08 0.48
C GLU A 350 27.54 24.56 -0.75
N SER A 351 27.16 24.11 -1.97
CA SER A 351 27.89 24.42 -3.19
C SER A 351 27.76 25.89 -3.60
N ASP A 352 28.90 26.59 -3.74
CA ASP A 352 28.95 27.93 -4.31
C ASP A 352 28.45 27.99 -5.77
N VAL A 353 28.65 26.90 -6.53
CA VAL A 353 28.17 26.80 -7.91
C VAL A 353 26.63 26.80 -7.94
N LEU A 354 26.01 25.99 -7.07
CA LEU A 354 24.57 26.00 -6.92
C LEU A 354 24.05 27.37 -6.51
N TYR A 355 24.68 28.01 -5.51
CA TYR A 355 24.28 29.34 -5.04
C TYR A 355 24.25 30.37 -6.16
N LYS A 356 25.36 30.52 -6.90
CA LYS A 356 25.46 31.45 -8.03
C LYS A 356 24.45 31.17 -9.12
N MET A 357 24.14 29.90 -9.33
CA MET A 357 23.14 29.49 -10.30
C MET A 357 21.73 29.91 -9.85
N LEU A 358 21.37 29.66 -8.59
CA LEU A 358 20.08 30.05 -8.01
C LEU A 358 19.92 31.59 -8.01
N GLU A 359 20.99 32.31 -7.69
CA GLU A 359 21.03 33.78 -7.72
C GLU A 359 20.77 34.29 -9.15
N LYS A 360 21.55 33.80 -10.13
CA LYS A 360 21.40 34.16 -11.54
C LYS A 360 20.02 33.93 -12.11
N GLN A 361 19.33 32.86 -11.66
CA GLN A 361 18.01 32.49 -12.12
C GLN A 361 16.87 33.03 -11.25
N GLU A 362 17.20 33.86 -10.25
CA GLU A 362 16.24 34.37 -9.25
C GLU A 362 15.42 33.25 -8.58
N CYS A 363 15.98 32.05 -8.45
CA CYS A 363 15.35 30.85 -8.00
C CYS A 363 15.66 30.56 -6.53
N MET A 364 14.73 29.90 -5.84
CA MET A 364 14.87 29.43 -4.46
C MET A 364 14.90 27.90 -4.43
N LEU A 365 15.67 27.33 -3.51
CA LEU A 365 15.67 25.89 -3.23
C LEU A 365 15.09 25.64 -1.84
N ASP A 366 13.97 24.99 -1.79
CA ASP A 366 13.38 24.53 -0.55
C ASP A 366 13.81 23.08 -0.24
N VAL A 367 14.20 22.83 0.99
CA VAL A 367 14.64 21.53 1.47
C VAL A 367 13.64 20.99 2.48
N LYS A 368 13.06 19.83 2.17
CA LYS A 368 12.15 19.11 3.07
C LYS A 368 12.80 17.81 3.54
N VAL A 369 13.48 17.89 4.66
CA VAL A 369 14.10 16.71 5.28
C VAL A 369 13.02 15.80 5.84
N HIS A 370 13.19 14.47 5.67
CA HIS A 370 12.28 13.51 6.27
C HIS A 370 12.25 13.67 7.81
N PRO A 371 11.09 13.59 8.48
CA PRO A 371 10.95 13.84 9.92
C PRO A 371 11.96 13.11 10.81
N ILE A 372 12.33 11.87 10.46
CA ILE A 372 13.35 11.07 11.18
C ILE A 372 14.73 11.77 11.23
N PHE A 373 15.07 12.54 10.21
CA PHE A 373 16.35 13.26 10.12
C PHE A 373 16.23 14.76 10.43
N GLN A 374 15.09 15.21 10.92
CA GLN A 374 14.83 16.63 11.22
C GLN A 374 15.86 17.23 12.16
N LYS A 375 16.42 16.46 13.12
CA LYS A 375 17.45 16.94 14.04
C LYS A 375 18.78 17.33 13.35
N TYR A 376 18.99 16.88 12.09
CA TYR A 376 20.17 17.24 11.29
C TYR A 376 19.85 18.30 10.25
N ALA A 377 18.63 18.80 10.20
CA ALA A 377 18.19 19.73 9.17
C ALA A 377 19.10 20.96 9.10
N ASP A 378 19.42 21.56 10.24
CA ASP A 378 20.30 22.74 10.32
C ASP A 378 21.74 22.43 9.90
N ASN A 379 22.18 21.17 9.96
CA ASN A 379 23.51 20.77 9.53
C ASN A 379 23.66 20.69 8.00
N PHE A 380 22.55 20.64 7.26
CA PHE A 380 22.56 20.60 5.80
C PHE A 380 22.60 21.98 5.17
N ILE A 381 22.20 23.01 5.89
CA ILE A 381 22.07 24.37 5.34
C ILE A 381 23.08 25.28 5.98
N GLY A 382 23.94 25.88 5.14
CA GLY A 382 24.80 26.95 5.52
C GLY A 382 24.08 28.30 5.62
N SER A 383 24.82 29.40 5.67
CA SER A 383 24.29 30.78 5.69
C SER A 383 23.77 31.27 4.33
N ASN A 384 23.23 30.40 3.51
CA ASN A 384 22.79 30.71 2.16
C ASN A 384 21.35 31.22 2.17
N ASP A 385 21.12 32.43 1.66
CA ASP A 385 19.83 33.12 1.61
C ASP A 385 18.91 32.68 0.44
N ARG A 386 19.31 31.66 -0.35
CA ARG A 386 18.53 31.07 -1.43
C ARG A 386 18.06 29.65 -1.12
N ILE A 387 18.49 29.06 0.01
CA ILE A 387 18.16 27.70 0.41
C ILE A 387 17.43 27.72 1.76
N TYR A 388 16.22 27.15 1.81
CA TYR A 388 15.34 27.20 2.97
C TYR A 388 14.88 25.82 3.43
N LEU A 389 14.89 25.60 4.74
CA LEU A 389 14.20 24.46 5.34
C LEU A 389 12.69 24.70 5.37
N LYS A 390 11.94 23.70 4.95
CA LYS A 390 10.47 23.72 4.98
C LYS A 390 9.93 22.53 5.77
N SER A 391 9.04 22.83 6.70
CA SER A 391 8.26 21.82 7.42
C SER A 391 7.00 21.39 6.63
N SER A 392 6.41 22.33 5.89
CA SER A 392 5.29 22.11 4.99
C SER A 392 5.58 22.73 3.63
N ILE A 393 5.06 22.14 2.59
CA ILE A 393 5.17 22.62 1.21
C ILE A 393 3.78 22.59 0.57
N ASN A 394 3.63 23.40 -0.46
CA ASN A 394 2.53 23.31 -1.42
C ASN A 394 3.15 22.83 -2.73
N GLU A 395 2.74 21.66 -3.23
CA GLU A 395 3.34 20.98 -4.39
C GLU A 395 3.28 21.84 -5.64
N GLU A 396 2.30 22.71 -5.70
CA GLU A 396 2.05 23.60 -6.82
C GLU A 396 3.10 24.70 -6.96
N ASP A 397 3.89 24.99 -5.95
CA ASP A 397 4.84 26.11 -5.94
C ASP A 397 6.16 25.78 -6.68
N TYR A 398 6.36 24.56 -7.15
CA TYR A 398 7.66 24.08 -7.62
C TYR A 398 7.69 23.81 -9.12
N SER A 399 8.75 24.27 -9.79
CA SER A 399 9.05 23.99 -11.19
C SER A 399 9.88 22.71 -11.37
N LEU A 400 10.64 22.35 -10.35
CA LEU A 400 11.51 21.17 -10.31
C LEU A 400 11.46 20.52 -8.92
N MET A 401 11.34 19.20 -8.90
CA MET A 401 11.56 18.38 -7.71
C MET A 401 12.83 17.56 -7.87
N ILE A 402 13.68 17.57 -6.85
CA ILE A 402 14.83 16.68 -6.71
C ILE A 402 14.49 15.72 -5.57
N THR A 403 14.52 14.45 -5.86
CA THR A 403 14.18 13.40 -4.87
C THR A 403 14.99 12.14 -5.15
N ASP A 404 14.73 11.10 -4.42
CA ASP A 404 15.33 9.78 -4.62
C ASP A 404 14.29 8.75 -5.10
N PHE A 405 14.00 7.74 -4.29
CA PHE A 405 12.99 6.70 -4.54
C PHE A 405 11.68 6.96 -3.78
N SER A 406 11.39 8.19 -3.42
CA SER A 406 10.16 8.55 -2.72
C SER A 406 8.94 8.45 -3.63
N SER A 407 7.88 7.79 -3.17
CA SER A 407 6.58 7.79 -3.87
C SER A 407 5.97 9.19 -4.00
N TYR A 408 6.46 10.16 -3.23
CA TYR A 408 6.04 11.55 -3.30
C TYR A 408 6.31 12.19 -4.67
N MET A 409 7.26 11.64 -5.45
CA MET A 409 7.51 12.11 -6.82
C MET A 409 6.27 11.98 -7.73
N PHE A 410 5.36 11.05 -7.45
CA PHE A 410 4.17 10.86 -8.29
C PHE A 410 3.16 11.99 -8.17
N ASP A 411 3.12 12.71 -7.04
CA ASP A 411 2.29 13.91 -6.88
C ASP A 411 2.81 15.02 -7.81
N PHE A 412 4.13 15.16 -7.92
CA PHE A 412 4.78 16.11 -8.83
C PHE A 412 4.71 15.69 -10.30
N LEU A 413 4.85 14.38 -10.59
CA LEU A 413 4.63 13.85 -11.94
C LEU A 413 3.18 14.09 -12.40
N TYR A 414 2.21 13.92 -11.51
CA TYR A 414 0.80 14.21 -11.78
C TYR A 414 0.60 15.69 -12.15
N LEU A 415 1.27 16.60 -11.46
CA LEU A 415 1.30 18.04 -11.79
C LEU A 415 2.09 18.36 -13.06
N GLY A 416 2.84 17.38 -13.62
CA GLY A 416 3.78 17.58 -14.74
C GLY A 416 4.99 18.44 -14.35
N THR A 417 5.36 18.47 -13.08
CA THR A 417 6.58 19.09 -12.58
C THR A 417 7.79 18.28 -13.04
N ALA A 418 8.88 18.96 -13.43
CA ALA A 418 10.12 18.29 -13.76
C ALA A 418 10.71 17.58 -12.54
N ILE A 419 11.31 16.40 -12.73
CA ILE A 419 11.90 15.63 -11.63
C ILE A 419 13.32 15.22 -11.98
N PHE A 420 14.22 15.28 -10.99
CA PHE A 420 15.52 14.61 -11.02
C PHE A 420 15.68 13.66 -9.85
N SER A 421 16.30 12.51 -10.11
CA SER A 421 16.70 11.56 -9.07
C SER A 421 18.13 11.86 -8.60
N PHE A 422 18.27 12.09 -7.27
CA PHE A 422 19.55 12.24 -6.60
C PHE A 422 19.67 11.20 -5.48
N ILE A 423 20.49 10.18 -5.72
CA ILE A 423 20.65 9.02 -4.83
C ILE A 423 22.14 8.79 -4.57
N PRO A 424 22.77 9.55 -3.65
CA PRO A 424 24.18 9.44 -3.36
C PRO A 424 24.64 8.05 -2.94
N ASP A 425 23.78 7.36 -2.21
CA ASP A 425 23.97 6.00 -1.68
C ASP A 425 23.30 4.93 -2.56
N TYR A 426 23.36 5.12 -3.88
CA TYR A 426 22.69 4.24 -4.85
C TYR A 426 23.11 2.76 -4.73
N GLN A 427 24.39 2.51 -4.41
CA GLN A 427 24.90 1.14 -4.26
C GLN A 427 24.32 0.47 -3.01
N GLU A 428 24.29 1.17 -1.89
CA GLU A 428 23.67 0.71 -0.63
C GLU A 428 22.18 0.41 -0.84
N PHE A 429 21.50 1.29 -1.56
CA PHE A 429 20.12 1.10 -1.94
C PHE A 429 19.92 -0.14 -2.83
N LYS A 430 20.70 -0.28 -3.89
CA LYS A 430 20.66 -1.41 -4.83
C LYS A 430 20.96 -2.75 -4.15
N CYS A 431 21.88 -2.76 -3.17
CA CYS A 431 22.19 -3.94 -2.37
C CYS A 431 21.10 -4.30 -1.32
N GLY A 432 20.04 -3.52 -1.24
CA GLY A 432 18.92 -3.79 -0.36
C GLY A 432 19.13 -3.34 1.10
N MET A 433 20.11 -2.49 1.38
CA MET A 433 20.36 -1.98 2.75
C MET A 433 19.16 -1.18 3.28
N ASN A 434 18.33 -0.61 2.43
CA ASN A 434 17.10 0.08 2.81
C ASN A 434 15.90 -0.86 3.02
N GLY A 435 16.14 -2.17 3.15
CA GLY A 435 15.09 -3.18 3.36
C GLY A 435 14.39 -3.63 2.08
N TYR A 436 14.78 -3.13 0.92
CA TYR A 436 14.27 -3.55 -0.37
C TYR A 436 15.23 -4.56 -0.98
N ARG A 437 14.76 -5.79 -1.18
CA ARG A 437 15.49 -6.77 -1.98
C ARG A 437 15.10 -6.60 -3.44
N ASN A 438 16.06 -6.56 -4.35
CA ASN A 438 15.83 -6.47 -5.79
C ASN A 438 14.89 -5.30 -6.12
N VAL A 439 15.40 -4.10 -5.98
CA VAL A 439 14.66 -2.90 -6.33
C VAL A 439 14.43 -2.90 -7.84
N ASP A 440 13.30 -3.42 -8.22
CA ASP A 440 12.76 -3.24 -9.56
C ASP A 440 11.91 -1.97 -9.50
N PHE A 441 12.49 -0.86 -9.93
CA PHE A 441 11.70 0.32 -10.17
C PHE A 441 10.77 0.01 -11.35
N MET A 442 9.49 -0.04 -11.07
CA MET A 442 8.48 -0.23 -12.12
C MET A 442 8.38 0.98 -13.05
N THR A 443 8.89 2.13 -12.63
CA THR A 443 9.25 3.23 -13.50
C THR A 443 10.59 2.90 -14.14
N LYS A 444 10.63 2.81 -15.45
CA LYS A 444 11.89 2.65 -16.18
C LYS A 444 12.73 3.91 -16.00
N ILE A 445 13.61 3.89 -15.01
CA ILE A 445 14.63 4.92 -14.82
C ILE A 445 15.91 4.38 -15.43
N ASP A 446 16.49 5.11 -16.36
CA ASP A 446 17.85 4.84 -16.82
C ASP A 446 18.81 5.14 -15.67
N GLU A 447 19.63 4.16 -15.27
CA GLU A 447 20.61 4.34 -14.19
C GLU A 447 21.59 5.49 -14.46
N GLU A 448 21.86 5.82 -15.72
CA GLU A 448 22.72 6.92 -16.14
C GLU A 448 22.08 8.30 -15.85
N GLU A 449 20.75 8.33 -15.75
CA GLU A 449 20.01 9.54 -15.41
C GLU A 449 19.98 9.82 -13.89
N ILE A 450 20.36 8.88 -13.04
CA ILE A 450 20.41 9.05 -11.59
C ILE A 450 21.69 9.80 -11.20
N ALA A 451 21.56 10.98 -10.60
CA ALA A 451 22.69 11.67 -10.00
C ALA A 451 23.15 10.98 -8.70
N LYS A 452 24.44 10.72 -8.57
CA LYS A 452 25.06 10.03 -7.43
C LYS A 452 26.05 10.91 -6.66
N THR A 453 26.37 12.09 -7.21
CA THR A 453 27.24 13.08 -6.59
C THR A 453 26.61 14.46 -6.65
N SER A 454 27.11 15.36 -5.80
CA SER A 454 26.71 16.78 -5.78
C SER A 454 26.92 17.45 -7.13
N ASP A 455 28.04 17.19 -7.80
CA ASP A 455 28.34 17.77 -9.10
C ASP A 455 27.38 17.28 -10.20
N GLU A 456 27.03 16.00 -10.20
CA GLU A 456 26.09 15.45 -11.18
C GLU A 456 24.69 16.08 -11.05
N ILE A 457 24.18 16.29 -9.83
CA ILE A 457 22.87 16.92 -9.65
C ILE A 457 22.91 18.41 -10.00
N ILE A 458 23.98 19.14 -9.67
CA ILE A 458 24.17 20.53 -10.04
C ILE A 458 24.18 20.70 -11.57
N ASN A 459 24.91 19.86 -12.28
CA ASN A 459 24.94 19.87 -13.75
C ASN A 459 23.54 19.59 -14.36
N LYS A 460 22.74 18.71 -13.74
CA LYS A 460 21.37 18.46 -14.18
C LYS A 460 20.46 19.67 -13.94
N ILE A 461 20.61 20.39 -12.83
CA ILE A 461 19.88 21.63 -12.55
C ILE A 461 20.26 22.72 -13.56
N GLU A 462 21.55 22.86 -13.91
CA GLU A 462 21.98 23.79 -14.95
C GLU A 462 21.33 23.49 -16.30
N LYS A 463 21.31 22.22 -16.69
CA LYS A 463 20.63 21.77 -17.90
C LYS A 463 19.12 22.04 -17.86
N PHE A 464 18.50 21.88 -16.69
CA PHE A 464 17.08 22.20 -16.50
C PHE A 464 16.79 23.67 -16.73
N PHE A 465 17.59 24.58 -16.22
CA PHE A 465 17.42 26.03 -16.46
C PHE A 465 17.57 26.42 -17.94
N MET A 466 18.34 25.64 -18.71
CA MET A 466 18.49 25.86 -20.14
C MET A 466 17.33 25.25 -20.98
N THR A 467 16.75 24.16 -20.53
CA THR A 467 15.84 23.34 -21.36
C THR A 467 14.40 23.23 -20.82
N GLY A 468 14.21 23.52 -19.54
CA GLY A 468 12.93 23.28 -18.83
C GLY A 468 12.59 21.80 -18.64
N LYS A 469 13.50 20.87 -18.95
CA LYS A 469 13.23 19.43 -18.97
C LYS A 469 13.90 18.71 -17.81
N GLY A 470 13.14 17.89 -17.11
CA GLY A 470 13.61 16.89 -16.14
C GLY A 470 13.89 15.53 -16.78
N MET A 471 14.02 14.51 -15.94
CA MET A 471 14.07 13.12 -16.37
C MET A 471 12.76 12.73 -17.05
N LEU A 472 12.85 11.81 -17.99
CA LEU A 472 11.67 11.26 -18.63
C LEU A 472 11.12 10.11 -17.77
N TYR A 473 9.86 10.20 -17.43
CA TYR A 473 9.10 9.15 -16.77
C TYR A 473 7.93 8.77 -17.65
N ASP A 474 7.87 7.49 -18.05
CA ASP A 474 6.75 6.94 -18.79
C ASP A 474 5.69 6.42 -17.79
N VAL A 475 4.90 7.37 -17.28
CA VAL A 475 3.82 7.09 -16.31
C VAL A 475 2.50 7.59 -16.85
N HIS A 476 1.58 6.67 -17.04
CA HIS A 476 0.20 7.01 -17.43
C HIS A 476 -0.70 7.02 -16.19
N PHE A 477 -1.21 8.22 -15.86
CA PHE A 477 -2.22 8.40 -14.81
C PHE A 477 -3.62 8.15 -15.38
N TRP A 478 -4.47 7.47 -14.63
CA TRP A 478 -5.81 7.09 -15.08
C TRP A 478 -6.76 8.29 -15.23
N LYS A 479 -6.43 9.39 -14.55
CA LYS A 479 -7.24 10.59 -14.47
C LYS A 479 -6.40 11.83 -14.74
N ASN A 480 -6.16 12.10 -16.01
CA ASN A 480 -5.36 13.26 -16.41
C ASN A 480 -6.17 14.57 -16.55
N ASP A 481 -7.50 14.47 -16.79
CA ASP A 481 -8.28 15.63 -17.24
C ASP A 481 -9.44 16.01 -16.31
N ILE A 482 -9.79 15.18 -15.31
CA ILE A 482 -10.96 15.40 -14.46
C ILE A 482 -10.61 15.13 -12.99
N CYS A 483 -10.67 16.18 -12.17
CA CYS A 483 -10.44 16.12 -10.72
C CYS A 483 -11.67 15.60 -10.01
N ASN A 484 -11.87 14.31 -10.04
CA ASN A 484 -13.01 13.66 -9.41
C ASN A 484 -12.67 12.26 -8.88
N SER A 485 -11.43 12.05 -8.45
CA SER A 485 -11.03 10.74 -7.85
C SER A 485 -11.91 10.37 -6.67
N THR A 486 -12.19 11.33 -5.78
CA THR A 486 -13.08 11.12 -4.62
C THR A 486 -14.49 10.72 -5.03
N GLU A 487 -15.08 11.41 -6.00
CA GLU A 487 -16.40 11.08 -6.52
C GLU A 487 -16.45 9.69 -7.16
N LEU A 488 -15.45 9.32 -7.96
CA LEU A 488 -15.40 8.01 -8.58
C LEU A 488 -15.21 6.87 -7.58
N ILE A 489 -14.44 7.11 -6.52
CA ILE A 489 -14.30 6.16 -5.41
C ILE A 489 -15.66 5.99 -4.74
N TYR A 490 -16.35 7.09 -4.46
CA TYR A 490 -17.68 7.08 -3.87
C TYR A 490 -18.69 6.29 -4.73
N GLN A 491 -18.76 6.56 -6.04
CA GLN A 491 -19.62 5.83 -6.97
C GLN A 491 -19.34 4.34 -6.98
N LYS A 492 -18.05 3.94 -6.92
CA LYS A 492 -17.67 2.53 -6.81
C LYS A 492 -18.06 1.90 -5.47
N MET A 493 -17.97 2.65 -4.38
CA MET A 493 -18.39 2.18 -3.05
C MET A 493 -19.90 2.00 -2.94
N THR A 494 -20.68 2.77 -3.68
CA THR A 494 -22.16 2.75 -3.68
C THR A 494 -22.75 1.94 -4.83
N ASN A 495 -21.91 1.35 -5.70
CA ASN A 495 -22.35 0.67 -6.93
C ASN A 495 -23.20 1.56 -7.87
N GLN A 496 -23.04 2.86 -7.78
CA GLN A 496 -23.69 3.78 -8.70
C GLN A 496 -23.04 3.71 -10.09
N PRO A 497 -23.80 3.80 -11.18
CA PRO A 497 -23.20 3.84 -12.52
C PRO A 497 -22.36 5.11 -12.65
N CYS A 498 -21.12 4.95 -13.15
CA CYS A 498 -20.30 6.10 -13.54
C CYS A 498 -21.01 6.78 -14.73
N GLU A 499 -21.54 7.96 -14.53
CA GLU A 499 -21.93 8.82 -15.64
C GLU A 499 -20.64 9.26 -16.35
N HIS A 500 -20.49 8.87 -17.60
CA HIS A 500 -19.34 9.17 -18.45
C HIS A 500 -19.51 10.50 -19.17
#